data_528a4034dd76bda600a824e6b67ec3c8
#
_entry.id   528a4034dd76bda600a824e6b67ec3c8
#
_cell.length_a   1.000
_cell.length_b   1.000
_cell.length_c   1.000
_cell.angle_alpha   90.00
_cell.angle_beta   90.00
_cell.angle_gamma   90.00
#
_symmetry.space_group_name_H-M   'P 1'
#
loop_
_entity.id
_entity.type
_entity.pdbx_description
1 polymer ?
#
loop_
_entity_poly.entity_id
_entity_poly.type
_entity_poly.pdbx_seq_one_letter_code
_entity_poly.pdbx_strand_id
1 'polypeptide(L)'
;AAIGAAVGTAVGAGAGILIGNKMDKAKKAAESANAEAEILTDKDGTQYVRATFDSGLLFNTGSATLSAPAKTSINKFVNGLVAEDNTYNIAIAGFTDNAGWKNCTAEQSKAKNLELSQQRANSVKTQIVMAGYPSARLVSVQGYGEDNPVADNSTAAGKAENRRVEVYI
;
A
#
# COMPACT_ATOMS: atom_id res chain seq x y z
N ALA A 1 2.29 4.19 13.24
CA ALA A 1 1.98 3.14 14.24
C ALA A 1 0.48 2.83 14.35
N ALA A 2 -0.40 3.86 14.28
CA ALA A 2 -1.85 3.65 14.44
C ALA A 2 -2.53 3.00 13.23
N ILE A 3 -2.03 3.24 12.02
CA ILE A 3 -2.64 2.70 10.78
C ILE A 3 -2.35 1.21 10.63
N GLY A 4 -1.12 0.78 10.88
CA GLY A 4 -0.75 -0.63 10.83
C GLY A 4 -1.61 -1.50 11.75
N ALA A 5 -1.97 -1.01 12.95
CA ALA A 5 -2.85 -1.71 13.86
C ALA A 5 -4.32 -1.77 13.36
N ALA A 6 -4.84 -0.67 12.78
CA ALA A 6 -6.20 -0.63 12.25
C ALA A 6 -6.35 -1.46 10.97
N VAL A 7 -5.34 -1.44 10.11
CA VAL A 7 -5.33 -2.22 8.87
C VAL A 7 -5.02 -3.69 9.17
N GLY A 8 -4.11 -3.98 10.09
CA GLY A 8 -3.82 -5.33 10.56
C GLY A 8 -5.07 -6.03 11.10
N THR A 9 -5.89 -5.33 11.88
CA THR A 9 -7.18 -5.84 12.36
C THR A 9 -8.15 -6.12 11.21
N ALA A 10 -8.19 -5.25 10.18
CA ALA A 10 -9.05 -5.46 9.02
C ALA A 10 -8.59 -6.66 8.15
N VAL A 11 -7.30 -6.87 8.05
CA VAL A 11 -6.71 -8.02 7.32
C VAL A 11 -6.83 -9.30 8.15
N GLY A 12 -6.58 -9.23 9.46
CA GLY A 12 -6.63 -10.38 10.37
C GLY A 12 -8.03 -10.90 10.69
N ALA A 13 -9.05 -10.03 10.70
CA ALA A 13 -10.41 -10.41 11.09
C ALA A 13 -11.13 -11.40 10.15
N GLY A 14 -10.56 -11.76 9.03
CA GLY A 14 -11.13 -12.71 8.08
C GLY A 14 -10.12 -13.71 7.51
N ALA A 15 -8.86 -13.60 7.89
CA ALA A 15 -7.82 -14.53 7.47
C ALA A 15 -7.60 -15.59 8.56
N GLY A 16 -7.69 -16.84 8.20
CA GLY A 16 -7.11 -17.91 9.02
C GLY A 16 -5.63 -17.58 9.29
N ILE A 17 -5.18 -17.89 10.49
CA ILE A 17 -3.83 -17.64 10.98
C ILE A 17 -2.81 -17.97 9.90
N LEU A 18 -2.13 -16.95 9.37
CA LEU A 18 -1.02 -17.13 8.45
C LEU A 18 0.16 -17.70 9.26
N ILE A 19 0.45 -18.98 9.07
CA ILE A 19 1.53 -19.65 9.80
C ILE A 19 2.82 -19.52 8.98
N GLY A 20 3.87 -19.01 9.61
CA GLY A 20 5.28 -18.94 9.20
C GLY A 20 5.58 -18.99 7.68
N ASN A 21 5.53 -20.16 7.08
CA ASN A 21 5.84 -20.35 5.65
C ASN A 21 4.99 -19.50 4.68
N LYS A 22 3.74 -19.20 5.00
CA LYS A 22 2.86 -18.37 4.13
C LYS A 22 3.24 -16.89 4.18
N MET A 23 3.69 -16.43 5.34
CA MET A 23 4.17 -15.06 5.53
C MET A 23 5.46 -14.80 4.75
N ASP A 24 6.41 -15.74 4.84
CA ASP A 24 7.67 -15.65 4.10
C ASP A 24 7.45 -15.64 2.59
N LYS A 25 6.47 -16.39 2.10
CA LYS A 25 6.10 -16.43 0.69
C LYS A 25 5.43 -15.12 0.23
N ALA A 26 4.50 -14.59 1.02
CA ALA A 26 3.87 -13.30 0.74
C ALA A 26 4.91 -12.15 0.74
N LYS A 27 5.84 -12.16 1.72
CA LYS A 27 6.97 -11.23 1.76
C LYS A 27 7.83 -11.35 0.51
N LYS A 28 8.22 -12.57 0.13
CA LYS A 28 9.03 -12.82 -1.08
C LYS A 28 8.31 -12.37 -2.37
N ALA A 29 6.99 -12.54 -2.45
CA ALA A 29 6.20 -12.04 -3.58
C ALA A 29 6.29 -10.51 -3.69
N ALA A 30 6.19 -9.79 -2.55
CA ALA A 30 6.33 -8.34 -2.51
C ALA A 30 7.75 -7.88 -2.88
N GLU A 31 8.79 -8.50 -2.32
CA GLU A 31 10.19 -8.18 -2.63
C GLU A 31 10.51 -8.43 -4.11
N SER A 32 9.96 -9.47 -4.72
CA SER A 32 10.13 -9.75 -6.15
C SER A 32 9.52 -8.67 -7.05
N ALA A 33 8.60 -7.90 -6.52
CA ALA A 33 7.92 -6.78 -7.18
C ALA A 33 8.57 -5.41 -6.86
N ASN A 34 9.77 -5.40 -6.30
CA ASN A 34 10.50 -4.20 -5.86
C ASN A 34 9.77 -3.39 -4.77
N ALA A 35 8.98 -4.05 -3.93
CA ALA A 35 8.46 -3.46 -2.70
C ALA A 35 9.40 -3.79 -1.54
N GLU A 36 9.50 -2.88 -0.58
CA GLU A 36 10.04 -3.21 0.73
C GLU A 36 9.00 -4.02 1.49
N ALA A 37 9.39 -5.16 2.05
CA ALA A 37 8.45 -6.05 2.73
C ALA A 37 8.95 -6.46 4.11
N GLU A 38 8.06 -6.36 5.08
CA GLU A 38 8.34 -6.77 6.46
C GLU A 38 7.16 -7.54 7.06
N ILE A 39 7.48 -8.44 7.98
CA ILE A 39 6.48 -9.14 8.78
C ILE A 39 6.30 -8.36 10.08
N LEU A 40 5.06 -7.98 10.34
CA LEU A 40 4.68 -7.23 11.53
C LEU A 40 3.72 -8.05 12.38
N THR A 41 3.67 -7.76 13.66
CA THR A 41 2.74 -8.37 14.62
C THR A 41 1.88 -7.27 15.24
N ASP A 42 0.57 -7.43 15.22
CA ASP A 42 -0.36 -6.51 15.86
C ASP A 42 -0.43 -6.74 17.39
N LYS A 43 -1.30 -5.96 18.06
CA LYS A 43 -1.45 -6.04 19.51
C LYS A 43 -2.05 -7.36 19.99
N ASP A 44 -2.77 -8.05 19.14
CA ASP A 44 -3.45 -9.31 19.41
C ASP A 44 -2.57 -10.53 19.05
N GLY A 45 -1.32 -10.27 18.62
CA GLY A 45 -0.37 -11.30 18.23
C GLY A 45 -0.58 -11.82 16.79
N THR A 46 -1.49 -11.22 16.01
CA THR A 46 -1.70 -11.57 14.62
C THR A 46 -0.56 -11.02 13.78
N GLN A 47 0.03 -11.88 12.96
CA GLN A 47 1.08 -11.49 12.02
C GLN A 47 0.49 -11.12 10.66
N TYR A 48 1.11 -10.16 10.00
CA TYR A 48 0.77 -9.72 8.65
C TYR A 48 2.02 -9.22 7.92
N VAL A 49 1.98 -9.22 6.60
CA VAL A 49 3.05 -8.66 5.77
C VAL A 49 2.64 -7.25 5.35
N ARG A 50 3.53 -6.28 5.55
CA ARG A 50 3.43 -4.95 4.95
C ARG A 50 4.39 -4.86 3.78
N ALA A 51 3.86 -4.66 2.58
CA ALA A 51 4.62 -4.37 1.37
C ALA A 51 4.50 -2.88 1.05
N THR A 52 5.62 -2.16 1.06
CA THR A 52 5.69 -0.72 0.80
C THR A 52 6.22 -0.46 -0.60
N PHE A 53 5.41 0.17 -1.43
CA PHE A 53 5.76 0.61 -2.78
C PHE A 53 6.01 2.12 -2.79
N ASP A 54 7.17 2.55 -3.30
CA ASP A 54 7.45 3.96 -3.53
C ASP A 54 6.50 4.51 -4.62
N SER A 55 5.74 5.56 -4.27
CA SER A 55 4.83 6.21 -5.22
C SER A 55 5.57 6.84 -6.41
N GLY A 56 6.83 7.22 -6.26
CA GLY A 56 7.64 7.75 -7.36
C GLY A 56 7.92 6.71 -8.44
N LEU A 57 7.98 5.42 -8.06
CA LEU A 57 8.08 4.30 -9.00
C LEU A 57 6.72 3.95 -9.61
N LEU A 58 5.63 4.14 -8.87
CA LEU A 58 4.28 3.80 -9.31
C LEU A 58 3.65 4.86 -10.20
N PHE A 59 3.82 6.15 -9.88
CA PHE A 59 3.08 7.26 -10.46
C PHE A 59 3.98 8.44 -10.81
N ASN A 60 3.60 9.19 -11.82
CA ASN A 60 4.15 10.53 -12.05
C ASN A 60 3.66 11.52 -10.97
N THR A 61 4.38 12.62 -10.78
CA THR A 61 4.03 13.69 -9.83
C THR A 61 2.60 14.17 -10.05
N GLY A 62 1.82 14.23 -8.97
CA GLY A 62 0.42 14.67 -9.00
C GLY A 62 -0.55 13.73 -9.73
N SER A 63 -0.09 12.57 -10.18
CA SER A 63 -0.90 11.60 -10.92
C SER A 63 -1.23 10.36 -10.06
N ALA A 64 -2.37 9.75 -10.35
CA ALA A 64 -2.77 8.45 -9.86
C ALA A 64 -2.82 7.39 -10.98
N THR A 65 -2.31 7.70 -12.16
CA THR A 65 -2.19 6.75 -13.27
C THR A 65 -0.91 5.93 -13.12
N LEU A 66 -1.05 4.61 -13.01
CA LEU A 66 0.11 3.70 -12.89
C LEU A 66 0.95 3.72 -14.16
N SER A 67 2.26 3.82 -13.97
CA SER A 67 3.25 3.65 -15.04
C SER A 67 3.26 2.20 -15.57
N ALA A 68 3.79 2.00 -16.77
CA ALA A 68 3.91 0.65 -17.33
C ALA A 68 4.82 -0.27 -16.47
N PRO A 69 5.99 0.19 -15.96
CA PRO A 69 6.78 -0.59 -15.01
C PRO A 69 6.02 -0.93 -13.72
N ALA A 70 5.24 0.02 -13.19
CA ALA A 70 4.43 -0.20 -11.99
C ALA A 70 3.40 -1.32 -12.17
N LYS A 71 2.70 -1.33 -13.31
CA LYS A 71 1.76 -2.41 -13.65
C LYS A 71 2.47 -3.76 -13.70
N THR A 72 3.65 -3.81 -14.28
CA THR A 72 4.47 -5.03 -14.33
C THR A 72 4.86 -5.49 -12.92
N SER A 73 5.28 -4.58 -12.04
CA SER A 73 5.62 -4.90 -10.65
C SER A 73 4.41 -5.43 -9.88
N ILE A 74 3.25 -4.77 -9.99
CA ILE A 74 2.02 -5.23 -9.33
C ILE A 74 1.58 -6.59 -9.87
N ASN A 75 1.69 -6.82 -11.18
CA ASN A 75 1.38 -8.13 -11.77
C ASN A 75 2.30 -9.23 -11.23
N LYS A 76 3.59 -8.96 -11.09
CA LYS A 76 4.55 -9.88 -10.46
C LYS A 76 4.16 -10.22 -9.02
N PHE A 77 3.82 -9.20 -8.25
CA PHE A 77 3.34 -9.35 -6.88
C PHE A 77 2.12 -10.27 -6.82
N VAL A 78 1.10 -9.98 -7.61
CA VAL A 78 -0.14 -10.78 -7.66
C VAL A 78 0.14 -12.21 -8.08
N ASN A 79 0.94 -12.42 -9.13
CA ASN A 79 1.30 -13.76 -9.60
C ASN A 79 2.03 -14.56 -8.50
N GLY A 80 2.90 -13.91 -7.74
CA GLY A 80 3.58 -14.53 -6.60
C GLY A 80 2.60 -14.94 -5.49
N LEU A 81 1.59 -14.11 -5.20
CA LEU A 81 0.56 -14.45 -4.21
C LEU A 81 -0.34 -15.59 -4.69
N VAL A 82 -0.85 -15.49 -5.93
CA VAL A 82 -1.79 -16.49 -6.49
C VAL A 82 -1.14 -17.86 -6.65
N ALA A 83 0.14 -17.92 -6.99
CA ALA A 83 0.89 -19.17 -7.11
C ALA A 83 0.96 -19.94 -5.78
N GLU A 84 0.88 -19.25 -4.65
CA GLU A 84 0.94 -19.85 -3.32
C GLU A 84 -0.44 -20.04 -2.69
N ASP A 85 -1.25 -18.98 -2.70
CA ASP A 85 -2.58 -18.99 -2.11
C ASP A 85 -3.32 -17.71 -2.49
N ASN A 86 -4.51 -17.80 -3.06
CA ASN A 86 -5.35 -16.66 -3.43
C ASN A 86 -6.40 -16.30 -2.36
N THR A 87 -6.25 -16.83 -1.15
CA THR A 87 -7.20 -16.65 -0.05
C THR A 87 -6.79 -15.55 0.93
N TYR A 88 -5.60 -14.93 0.76
CA TYR A 88 -5.19 -13.81 1.62
C TYR A 88 -6.15 -12.63 1.49
N ASN A 89 -6.47 -12.02 2.61
CA ASN A 89 -7.09 -10.71 2.58
C ASN A 89 -6.03 -9.65 2.32
N ILE A 90 -6.38 -8.64 1.53
CA ILE A 90 -5.50 -7.53 1.18
C ILE A 90 -6.15 -6.23 1.61
N ALA A 91 -5.38 -5.38 2.28
CA ALA A 91 -5.72 -3.97 2.49
C ALA A 91 -4.69 -3.08 1.82
N ILE A 92 -5.13 -1.94 1.29
CA ILE A 92 -4.30 -0.98 0.57
C ILE A 92 -4.44 0.39 1.22
N ALA A 93 -3.31 1.01 1.54
CA ALA A 93 -3.23 2.35 2.11
C ALA A 93 -2.35 3.26 1.26
N GLY A 94 -2.89 4.40 0.82
CA GLY A 94 -2.17 5.41 0.06
C GLY A 94 -1.77 6.60 0.91
N PHE A 95 -0.56 7.14 0.69
CA PHE A 95 -0.01 8.28 1.43
C PHE A 95 0.65 9.28 0.48
N THR A 96 0.71 10.53 0.93
CA THR A 96 1.45 11.61 0.27
C THR A 96 2.48 12.22 1.22
N ASP A 97 3.36 13.05 0.68
CA ASP A 97 4.06 14.04 1.48
C ASP A 97 3.13 15.24 1.77
N ASN A 98 3.65 16.25 2.48
CA ASN A 98 2.94 17.48 2.81
C ASN A 98 3.14 18.61 1.79
N ALA A 99 3.54 18.29 0.55
CA ALA A 99 3.74 19.32 -0.45
C ALA A 99 2.43 20.03 -0.80
N GLY A 100 2.48 21.37 -0.77
CA GLY A 100 1.35 22.19 -1.17
C GLY A 100 1.08 22.15 -2.67
N TRP A 101 -0.17 22.33 -3.05
CA TRP A 101 -0.58 22.46 -4.43
C TRP A 101 -0.55 23.92 -4.87
N LYS A 102 -0.15 24.15 -6.13
CA LYS A 102 -0.10 25.50 -6.69
C LYS A 102 -1.48 26.18 -6.62
N ASN A 103 -1.50 27.45 -6.20
CA ASN A 103 -2.72 28.25 -6.06
C ASN A 103 -3.76 27.67 -5.06
N CYS A 104 -3.31 26.93 -4.07
CA CYS A 104 -4.16 26.36 -3.03
C CYS A 104 -3.72 26.86 -1.65
N THR A 105 -4.67 27.01 -0.72
CA THR A 105 -4.38 27.16 0.71
C THR A 105 -3.81 25.86 1.27
N ALA A 106 -3.30 25.89 2.51
CA ALA A 106 -2.84 24.70 3.20
C ALA A 106 -3.95 23.65 3.35
N GLU A 107 -5.15 24.09 3.72
CA GLU A 107 -6.34 23.22 3.86
C GLU A 107 -6.77 22.59 2.54
N GLN A 108 -6.79 23.40 1.46
CA GLN A 108 -7.08 22.89 0.12
C GLN A 108 -6.03 21.90 -0.36
N SER A 109 -4.75 22.16 -0.08
CA SER A 109 -3.65 21.25 -0.41
C SER A 109 -3.79 19.91 0.33
N LYS A 110 -4.12 19.96 1.62
CA LYS A 110 -4.36 18.77 2.44
C LYS A 110 -5.54 17.95 1.91
N ALA A 111 -6.63 18.58 1.54
CA ALA A 111 -7.78 17.90 0.94
C ALA A 111 -7.41 17.23 -0.39
N LYS A 112 -6.63 17.90 -1.26
CA LYS A 112 -6.14 17.34 -2.51
C LYS A 112 -5.16 16.18 -2.30
N ASN A 113 -4.29 16.25 -1.29
CA ASN A 113 -3.38 15.17 -0.93
C ASN A 113 -4.17 13.93 -0.44
N LEU A 114 -5.23 14.14 0.34
CA LEU A 114 -6.12 13.06 0.74
C LEU A 114 -6.81 12.41 -0.47
N GLU A 115 -7.36 13.21 -1.38
CA GLU A 115 -7.98 12.71 -2.60
C GLU A 115 -6.97 11.96 -3.50
N LEU A 116 -5.78 12.52 -3.73
CA LEU A 116 -4.73 11.89 -4.52
C LEU A 116 -4.32 10.54 -3.94
N SER A 117 -4.15 10.46 -2.62
CA SER A 117 -3.79 9.19 -1.95
C SER A 117 -4.88 8.13 -2.11
N GLN A 118 -6.15 8.51 -2.04
CA GLN A 118 -7.29 7.63 -2.28
C GLN A 118 -7.34 7.14 -3.74
N GLN A 119 -7.12 8.04 -4.70
CA GLN A 119 -7.08 7.69 -6.12
C GLN A 119 -5.92 6.73 -6.41
N ARG A 120 -4.74 6.91 -5.81
CA ARG A 120 -3.59 6.01 -5.93
C ARG A 120 -3.87 4.63 -5.35
N ALA A 121 -4.45 4.55 -4.17
CA ALA A 121 -4.87 3.28 -3.57
C ALA A 121 -5.87 2.54 -4.48
N ASN A 122 -6.83 3.25 -5.06
CA ASN A 122 -7.80 2.69 -6.00
C ASN A 122 -7.14 2.19 -7.31
N SER A 123 -6.13 2.89 -7.81
CA SER A 123 -5.40 2.47 -9.02
C SER A 123 -4.62 1.17 -8.77
N VAL A 124 -3.99 1.04 -7.60
CA VAL A 124 -3.32 -0.22 -7.18
C VAL A 124 -4.35 -1.35 -7.02
N LYS A 125 -5.48 -1.10 -6.34
CA LYS A 125 -6.59 -2.07 -6.25
C LYS A 125 -7.02 -2.56 -7.62
N THR A 126 -7.28 -1.64 -8.54
CA THR A 126 -7.74 -1.96 -9.89
C THR A 126 -6.74 -2.85 -10.60
N GLN A 127 -5.43 -2.54 -10.51
CA GLN A 127 -4.39 -3.35 -11.14
C GLN A 127 -4.27 -4.74 -10.50
N ILE A 128 -4.40 -4.86 -9.17
CA ILE A 128 -4.40 -6.15 -8.47
C ILE A 128 -5.55 -7.04 -8.97
N VAL A 129 -6.75 -6.49 -9.10
CA VAL A 129 -7.92 -7.23 -9.62
C VAL A 129 -7.72 -7.61 -11.10
N MET A 130 -7.20 -6.69 -11.92
CA MET A 130 -6.90 -6.96 -13.33
C MET A 130 -5.82 -8.04 -13.51
N ALA A 131 -4.91 -8.16 -12.56
CA ALA A 131 -3.89 -9.22 -12.54
C ALA A 131 -4.45 -10.58 -12.09
N GLY A 132 -5.73 -10.66 -11.73
CA GLY A 132 -6.43 -11.90 -11.43
C GLY A 132 -6.66 -12.19 -9.94
N TYR A 133 -6.36 -11.24 -9.03
CA TYR A 133 -6.64 -11.43 -7.61
C TYR A 133 -8.15 -11.23 -7.32
N PRO A 134 -8.78 -12.09 -6.48
CA PRO A 134 -10.20 -11.97 -6.20
C PRO A 134 -10.58 -10.66 -5.52
N SER A 135 -11.45 -9.86 -6.12
CA SER A 135 -11.86 -8.55 -5.60
C SER A 135 -12.51 -8.63 -4.21
N ALA A 136 -13.17 -9.74 -3.89
CA ALA A 136 -13.76 -10.00 -2.57
C ALA A 136 -12.72 -10.09 -1.44
N ARG A 137 -11.45 -10.29 -1.77
CA ARG A 137 -10.34 -10.34 -0.82
C ARG A 137 -9.71 -8.97 -0.54
N LEU A 138 -10.10 -7.93 -1.26
CA LEU A 138 -9.65 -6.56 -1.02
C LEU A 138 -10.56 -5.93 0.04
N VAL A 139 -10.21 -6.15 1.31
CA VAL A 139 -11.06 -5.84 2.47
C VAL A 139 -11.03 -4.37 2.88
N SER A 140 -9.98 -3.63 2.49
CA SER A 140 -9.88 -2.19 2.75
C SER A 140 -9.04 -1.51 1.67
N VAL A 141 -9.47 -0.33 1.21
CA VAL A 141 -8.73 0.51 0.26
C VAL A 141 -8.92 1.96 0.67
N GLN A 142 -7.89 2.56 1.27
CA GLN A 142 -8.01 3.85 1.93
C GLN A 142 -6.84 4.79 1.58
N GLY A 143 -7.15 6.06 1.31
CA GLY A 143 -6.19 7.15 1.27
C GLY A 143 -6.09 7.84 2.63
N TYR A 144 -4.90 8.17 3.05
CA TYR A 144 -4.61 8.85 4.32
C TYR A 144 -3.97 10.22 4.12
N GLY A 145 -3.68 10.60 2.86
CA GLY A 145 -3.04 11.88 2.57
C GLY A 145 -1.69 12.02 3.26
N GLU A 146 -1.46 13.19 3.83
CA GLU A 146 -0.21 13.58 4.49
C GLU A 146 -0.17 13.33 6.01
N ASP A 147 -1.25 12.82 6.60
CA ASP A 147 -1.43 12.78 8.06
C ASP A 147 -0.59 11.70 8.77
N ASN A 148 0.07 10.82 8.04
CA ASN A 148 0.83 9.71 8.62
C ASN A 148 2.23 9.60 8.01
N PRO A 149 3.10 10.60 8.25
CA PRO A 149 4.46 10.57 7.75
C PRO A 149 5.28 9.47 8.46
N VAL A 150 6.15 8.81 7.70
CA VAL A 150 7.14 7.84 8.19
C VAL A 150 8.53 8.46 8.28
N ALA A 151 8.73 9.59 7.61
CA ALA A 151 9.98 10.35 7.57
C ALA A 151 9.74 11.85 7.65
N ASP A 152 10.81 12.63 7.81
CA ASP A 152 10.75 14.07 7.93
C ASP A 152 10.37 14.76 6.62
N ASN A 153 9.22 15.41 6.60
CA ASN A 153 8.72 16.19 5.46
C ASN A 153 9.52 17.48 5.16
N SER A 154 10.50 17.85 5.99
CA SER A 154 11.38 19.00 5.72
C SER A 154 12.46 18.68 4.69
N THR A 155 12.74 17.42 4.44
CA THR A 155 13.76 16.95 3.51
C THR A 155 13.16 16.34 2.24
N ALA A 156 13.88 16.44 1.12
CA ALA A 156 13.46 15.81 -0.14
C ALA A 156 13.41 14.27 -0.02
N ALA A 157 14.37 13.69 0.70
CA ALA A 157 14.41 12.24 0.96
C ALA A 157 13.21 11.79 1.80
N GLY A 158 12.93 12.47 2.93
CA GLY A 158 11.79 12.11 3.77
C GLY A 158 10.44 12.31 3.08
N LYS A 159 10.30 13.34 2.23
CA LYS A 159 9.12 13.48 1.37
C LYS A 159 8.97 12.30 0.42
N ALA A 160 10.07 11.80 -0.15
CA ALA A 160 10.04 10.63 -1.03
C ALA A 160 9.55 9.38 -0.29
N GLU A 161 10.02 9.14 0.92
CA GLU A 161 9.57 8.02 1.76
C GLU A 161 8.09 8.15 2.17
N ASN A 162 7.62 9.38 2.42
CA ASN A 162 6.23 9.63 2.76
C ASN A 162 5.28 9.39 1.57
N ARG A 163 5.71 9.60 0.34
CA ARG A 163 4.96 9.26 -0.88
C ARG A 163 5.01 7.77 -1.15
N ARG A 164 4.08 7.00 -0.59
CA ARG A 164 4.08 5.55 -0.68
C ARG A 164 2.67 4.96 -0.80
N VAL A 165 2.60 3.73 -1.24
CA VAL A 165 1.42 2.88 -1.12
C VAL A 165 1.82 1.64 -0.34
N GLU A 166 1.13 1.36 0.74
CA GLU A 166 1.32 0.17 1.55
C GLU A 166 0.23 -0.86 1.22
N VAL A 167 0.65 -2.10 1.00
CA VAL A 167 -0.22 -3.25 0.79
C VAL A 167 -0.01 -4.22 1.94
N TYR A 168 -1.08 -4.52 2.64
CA TYR A 168 -1.09 -5.41 3.80
C TYR A 168 -1.74 -6.74 3.42
N ILE A 169 -1.12 -7.84 3.84
CA ILE A 169 -1.50 -9.21 3.49
C ILE A 169 -1.60 -10.06 4.75
#